data_ca43e611b1024c2e2fff9a08ce7b52a6
#
_entry.id   ca43e611b1024c2e2fff9a08ce7b52a6
#
_cell.length_a   1.000
_cell.length_b   1.000
_cell.length_c   1.000
_cell.angle_alpha   90.00
_cell.angle_beta   90.00
_cell.angle_gamma   90.00
#
_symmetry.space_group_name_H-M   'P 1'
#
loop_
_entity.id
_entity.type
_entity.pdbx_description
1 polymer ?
#
loop_
_entity_poly.entity_id
_entity_poly.type
_entity_poly.pdbx_seq_one_letter_code
_entity_poly.pdbx_strand_id
1 'polypeptide(L)'
;MKSTGGNEVQKAGKSQVKVGRQNKTIITNTMYTMGGMLLMNGVLQLVIYPLLNRQMGAEQLGNLLYIMGLVSILCPSVGQSLNTSRLVVRRDYPVTNGDYDWTILIFGVVGSAAALGCSGKELHTPSAYLATFLLLMITIFRYYGDVEYRLNLNYKRYFIYYLMISLGYLGGFFLYRASGSWFLIFLVGESLALLYVGISGTVFRGFFSRSASFSVVIHRGLFLTLSYLITNTTLNMDRLVLNRLMGNVAVTEYYVVSLIGKTMVLLIAPVNTIVISYLTKRRETLTKKQFLKGVAAGLGVSALFFLFCEIATPIFIRLFYGNLYESVKGLIMVTNLTQILGLLSAFLFILVLTFTDERWQLWLQAAHFVLLLVLAAAGTKAFGILGFAWASLAANCLRVGAVILLGVAKARKG
;
A
#
# COMPACT_ATOMS: atom_id res chain seq x y z
N MET A 1 -28.58 -21.35 52.48
CA MET A 1 -28.64 -20.78 51.13
C MET A 1 -28.30 -19.29 51.15
N LYS A 2 -27.06 -18.93 50.96
CA LYS A 2 -26.63 -17.52 50.70
C LYS A 2 -25.11 -17.57 50.48
N SER A 3 -24.61 -17.50 49.25
CA SER A 3 -23.33 -16.85 48.83
C SER A 3 -22.81 -17.26 47.44
N THR A 4 -23.69 -17.48 46.46
CA THR A 4 -23.25 -17.75 45.06
C THR A 4 -23.37 -16.54 44.12
N GLY A 5 -24.12 -15.48 44.49
CA GLY A 5 -24.34 -14.30 43.60
C GLY A 5 -23.20 -13.29 43.55
N GLY A 6 -22.36 -13.21 44.60
CA GLY A 6 -21.28 -12.22 44.68
C GLY A 6 -20.08 -12.51 43.74
N ASN A 7 -19.80 -13.79 43.50
CA ASN A 7 -18.65 -14.19 42.67
C ASN A 7 -18.89 -14.06 41.15
N GLU A 8 -20.14 -14.16 40.71
CA GLU A 8 -20.46 -14.00 39.26
C GLU A 8 -20.45 -12.54 38.82
N VAL A 9 -20.98 -11.63 39.65
CA VAL A 9 -20.94 -10.19 39.36
C VAL A 9 -19.53 -9.66 39.39
N GLN A 10 -18.67 -10.14 40.26
CA GLN A 10 -17.25 -9.74 40.31
C GLN A 10 -16.44 -10.33 39.14
N LYS A 11 -16.75 -11.53 38.65
CA LYS A 11 -16.16 -12.10 37.42
C LYS A 11 -16.61 -11.37 36.15
N ALA A 12 -17.90 -11.01 36.05
CA ALA A 12 -18.43 -10.23 34.92
C ALA A 12 -17.83 -8.82 34.86
N GLY A 13 -17.72 -8.12 36.01
CA GLY A 13 -17.07 -6.82 36.09
C GLY A 13 -15.59 -6.87 35.72
N LYS A 14 -14.83 -7.88 36.18
CA LYS A 14 -13.41 -8.06 35.77
C LYS A 14 -13.24 -8.42 34.30
N SER A 15 -14.18 -9.15 33.70
CA SER A 15 -14.15 -9.46 32.26
C SER A 15 -14.46 -8.24 31.40
N GLN A 16 -15.44 -7.42 31.77
CA GLN A 16 -15.74 -6.17 31.07
C GLN A 16 -14.61 -5.13 31.17
N VAL A 17 -13.96 -5.00 32.31
CA VAL A 17 -12.79 -4.14 32.51
C VAL A 17 -11.58 -4.62 31.68
N LYS A 18 -11.37 -5.95 31.58
CA LYS A 18 -10.34 -6.54 30.72
C LYS A 18 -10.61 -6.28 29.23
N VAL A 19 -11.85 -6.44 28.77
CA VAL A 19 -12.28 -6.18 27.40
C VAL A 19 -12.14 -4.69 27.07
N GLY A 20 -12.54 -3.80 27.97
CA GLY A 20 -12.40 -2.35 27.78
C GLY A 20 -10.92 -1.90 27.69
N ARG A 21 -10.03 -2.47 28.51
CA ARG A 21 -8.57 -2.21 28.42
C ARG A 21 -7.97 -2.75 27.12
N GLN A 22 -8.36 -3.93 26.69
CA GLN A 22 -7.89 -4.54 25.44
C GLN A 22 -8.32 -3.71 24.23
N ASN A 23 -9.56 -3.25 24.17
CA ASN A 23 -10.06 -2.39 23.10
C ASN A 23 -9.33 -1.04 23.07
N LYS A 24 -9.07 -0.42 24.21
CA LYS A 24 -8.30 0.83 24.29
C LYS A 24 -6.87 0.65 23.76
N THR A 25 -6.21 -0.45 24.11
CA THR A 25 -4.86 -0.75 23.60
C THR A 25 -4.84 -0.98 22.10
N ILE A 26 -5.82 -1.70 21.54
CA ILE A 26 -5.94 -1.92 20.09
C ILE A 26 -6.12 -0.58 19.36
N ILE A 27 -7.04 0.27 19.83
CA ILE A 27 -7.28 1.59 19.24
C ILE A 27 -6.02 2.44 19.28
N THR A 28 -5.35 2.51 20.43
CA THR A 28 -4.11 3.29 20.58
C THR A 28 -3.01 2.80 19.65
N ASN A 29 -2.83 1.49 19.53
CA ASN A 29 -1.84 0.87 18.64
C ASN A 29 -2.16 1.16 17.16
N THR A 30 -3.42 1.09 16.78
CA THR A 30 -3.89 1.45 15.43
C THR A 30 -3.61 2.94 15.15
N MET A 31 -3.89 3.83 16.11
CA MET A 31 -3.59 5.26 15.96
C MET A 31 -2.10 5.54 15.76
N TYR A 32 -1.22 4.88 16.52
CA TYR A 32 0.24 5.02 16.31
C TYR A 32 0.66 4.56 14.91
N THR A 33 0.19 3.41 14.46
CA THR A 33 0.53 2.88 13.13
C THR A 33 0.05 3.80 12.02
N MET A 34 -1.23 4.18 12.07
CA MET A 34 -1.82 5.05 11.05
C MET A 34 -1.23 6.45 11.08
N GLY A 35 -1.08 7.02 12.28
CA GLY A 35 -0.51 8.36 12.45
C GLY A 35 0.91 8.45 11.87
N GLY A 36 1.73 7.44 12.09
CA GLY A 36 3.07 7.36 11.49
C GLY A 36 3.05 7.29 9.96
N MET A 37 2.23 6.39 9.41
CA MET A 37 2.08 6.25 7.95
C MET A 37 1.50 7.52 7.30
N LEU A 38 0.49 8.14 7.91
CA LEU A 38 -0.10 9.38 7.41
C LEU A 38 0.89 10.56 7.47
N LEU A 39 1.69 10.64 8.54
CA LEU A 39 2.74 11.64 8.65
C LEU A 39 3.77 11.52 7.53
N MET A 40 4.30 10.31 7.32
CA MET A 40 5.28 10.05 6.25
C MET A 40 4.70 10.38 4.87
N ASN A 41 3.50 9.88 4.56
CA ASN A 41 2.85 10.17 3.29
C ASN A 41 2.51 11.66 3.14
N GLY A 42 2.08 12.33 4.22
CA GLY A 42 1.81 13.76 4.23
C GLY A 42 3.05 14.57 3.92
N VAL A 43 4.18 14.29 4.57
CA VAL A 43 5.46 14.96 4.28
C VAL A 43 5.86 14.76 2.82
N LEU A 44 5.77 13.53 2.33
CA LEU A 44 6.17 13.23 0.95
C LEU A 44 5.24 13.88 -0.07
N GLN A 45 3.93 13.70 0.08
CA GLN A 45 2.93 14.06 -0.94
C GLN A 45 2.47 15.53 -0.87
N LEU A 46 2.45 16.14 0.33
CA LEU A 46 1.99 17.52 0.51
C LEU A 46 3.14 18.53 0.61
N VAL A 47 4.38 18.07 0.89
CA VAL A 47 5.53 18.96 1.03
C VAL A 47 6.57 18.68 -0.04
N ILE A 48 7.15 17.48 -0.06
CA ILE A 48 8.30 17.16 -0.91
C ILE A 48 7.94 17.21 -2.41
N TYR A 49 6.93 16.48 -2.85
CA TYR A 49 6.57 16.44 -4.28
C TYR A 49 6.10 17.77 -4.83
N PRO A 50 5.27 18.59 -4.14
CA PRO A 50 4.94 19.93 -4.61
C PRO A 50 6.15 20.86 -4.74
N LEU A 51 7.08 20.80 -3.76
CA LEU A 51 8.31 21.58 -3.83
C LEU A 51 9.20 21.14 -4.99
N LEU A 52 9.31 19.84 -5.25
CA LEU A 52 10.03 19.30 -6.40
C LEU A 52 9.38 19.73 -7.72
N ASN A 53 8.04 19.68 -7.83
CA ASN A 53 7.34 20.15 -9.03
C ASN A 53 7.67 21.61 -9.35
N ARG A 54 7.73 22.47 -8.34
CA ARG A 54 8.07 23.89 -8.50
C ARG A 54 9.52 24.11 -8.92
N GLN A 55 10.45 23.24 -8.51
CA GLN A 55 11.88 23.39 -8.78
C GLN A 55 12.32 22.74 -10.09
N MET A 56 11.85 21.54 -10.37
CA MET A 56 12.30 20.75 -11.52
C MET A 56 11.28 20.65 -12.67
N GLY A 57 10.02 21.07 -12.43
CA GLY A 57 8.95 20.99 -13.41
C GLY A 57 8.32 19.60 -13.54
N ALA A 58 7.25 19.51 -14.35
CA ALA A 58 6.43 18.31 -14.47
C ALA A 58 7.16 17.12 -15.11
N GLU A 59 8.05 17.37 -16.06
CA GLU A 59 8.76 16.30 -16.76
C GLU A 59 9.75 15.57 -15.86
N GLN A 60 10.59 16.30 -15.13
CA GLN A 60 11.55 15.70 -14.23
C GLN A 60 10.85 15.07 -12.98
N LEU A 61 9.76 15.69 -12.51
CA LEU A 61 8.94 15.07 -11.47
C LEU A 61 8.32 13.76 -11.96
N GLY A 62 7.87 13.69 -13.21
CA GLY A 62 7.33 12.48 -13.81
C GLY A 62 8.36 11.34 -13.88
N ASN A 63 9.60 11.66 -14.26
CA ASN A 63 10.71 10.70 -14.20
C ASN A 63 10.89 10.15 -12.77
N LEU A 64 11.00 11.06 -11.79
CA LEU A 64 11.09 10.67 -10.38
C LEU A 64 9.90 9.78 -9.97
N LEU A 65 8.67 10.17 -10.30
CA LEU A 65 7.46 9.42 -9.97
C LEU A 65 7.44 8.04 -10.64
N TYR A 66 7.98 7.91 -11.85
CA TYR A 66 8.13 6.61 -12.51
C TYR A 66 9.12 5.71 -11.74
N ILE A 67 10.31 6.22 -11.41
CA ILE A 67 11.28 5.46 -10.60
C ILE A 67 10.70 5.10 -9.25
N MET A 68 10.02 6.03 -8.57
CA MET A 68 9.32 5.74 -7.31
C MET A 68 8.14 4.78 -7.49
N GLY A 69 7.60 4.68 -8.70
CA GLY A 69 6.65 3.62 -9.08
C GLY A 69 7.29 2.24 -9.03
N LEU A 70 8.48 2.07 -9.61
CA LEU A 70 9.25 0.82 -9.53
C LEU A 70 9.63 0.47 -8.09
N VAL A 71 10.05 1.47 -7.29
CA VAL A 71 10.28 1.31 -5.85
C VAL A 71 9.00 0.83 -5.13
N SER A 72 7.86 1.45 -5.42
CA SER A 72 6.56 1.12 -4.81
C SER A 72 6.01 -0.24 -5.26
N ILE A 73 6.47 -0.77 -6.39
CA ILE A 73 6.15 -2.13 -6.85
C ILE A 73 7.07 -3.14 -6.18
N LEU A 74 8.38 -2.98 -6.30
CA LEU A 74 9.34 -3.99 -5.90
C LEU A 74 9.53 -4.07 -4.38
N CYS A 75 9.73 -2.91 -3.73
CA CYS A 75 10.17 -2.91 -2.33
C CYS A 75 9.15 -3.49 -1.35
N PRO A 76 7.85 -3.13 -1.42
CA PRO A 76 6.86 -3.81 -0.59
C PRO A 76 6.63 -5.27 -1.06
N SER A 77 6.80 -5.57 -2.35
CA SER A 77 6.63 -6.95 -2.85
C SER A 77 7.67 -7.90 -2.27
N VAL A 78 8.89 -7.47 -2.07
CA VAL A 78 9.94 -8.27 -1.43
C VAL A 78 9.93 -8.05 0.10
N GLY A 79 10.10 -6.81 0.56
CA GLY A 79 10.30 -6.52 1.98
C GLY A 79 9.06 -6.81 2.83
N GLN A 80 7.88 -6.32 2.43
CA GLN A 80 6.66 -6.50 3.21
C GLN A 80 6.08 -7.92 3.09
N SER A 81 6.27 -8.62 1.95
CA SER A 81 5.87 -10.01 1.82
C SER A 81 6.68 -10.91 2.75
N LEU A 82 8.00 -10.70 2.84
CA LEU A 82 8.88 -11.45 3.75
C LEU A 82 8.61 -11.11 5.22
N ASN A 83 8.28 -9.85 5.53
CA ASN A 83 7.78 -9.45 6.83
C ASN A 83 6.52 -10.26 7.21
N THR A 84 5.54 -10.34 6.31
CA THR A 84 4.31 -11.15 6.50
C THR A 84 4.63 -12.64 6.62
N SER A 85 5.51 -13.16 5.75
CA SER A 85 5.98 -14.54 5.81
C SER A 85 6.56 -14.87 7.19
N ARG A 86 7.38 -13.98 7.77
CA ARG A 86 7.99 -14.18 9.08
C ARG A 86 6.96 -14.31 10.21
N LEU A 87 5.92 -13.49 10.17
CA LEU A 87 4.85 -13.54 11.18
C LEU A 87 4.10 -14.87 11.18
N VAL A 88 4.01 -15.52 10.01
CA VAL A 88 3.30 -16.80 9.84
C VAL A 88 4.25 -17.99 10.08
N VAL A 89 5.38 -18.03 9.37
CA VAL A 89 6.29 -19.20 9.35
C VAL A 89 6.88 -19.51 10.71
N ARG A 90 7.23 -18.48 11.51
CA ARG A 90 7.80 -18.68 12.85
C ARG A 90 6.88 -19.42 13.85
N ARG A 91 5.60 -19.57 13.51
CA ARG A 91 4.66 -20.33 14.36
C ARG A 91 4.89 -21.83 14.26
N ASP A 92 5.27 -22.28 13.06
CA ASP A 92 5.34 -23.70 12.72
C ASP A 92 6.79 -24.19 12.60
N TYR A 93 7.76 -23.28 12.35
CA TYR A 93 9.13 -23.61 12.04
C TYR A 93 10.12 -22.77 12.84
N PRO A 94 11.23 -23.39 13.32
CA PRO A 94 12.34 -22.64 13.90
C PRO A 94 13.07 -21.86 12.78
N VAL A 95 12.98 -20.54 12.81
CA VAL A 95 13.62 -19.65 11.82
C VAL A 95 14.56 -18.68 12.50
N THR A 96 15.68 -18.35 11.82
CA THR A 96 16.65 -17.36 12.27
C THR A 96 16.49 -16.03 11.51
N ASN A 97 17.12 -14.96 11.99
CA ASN A 97 17.16 -13.69 11.27
C ASN A 97 17.83 -13.86 9.91
N GLY A 98 18.96 -14.56 9.88
CA GLY A 98 19.73 -14.74 8.66
C GLY A 98 19.00 -15.50 7.56
N ASP A 99 18.01 -16.34 7.87
CA ASP A 99 17.17 -16.97 6.84
C ASP A 99 16.43 -15.93 6.01
N TYR A 100 15.91 -14.88 6.67
CA TYR A 100 15.21 -13.79 5.99
C TYR A 100 16.19 -12.81 5.35
N ASP A 101 17.29 -12.48 6.01
CA ASP A 101 18.30 -11.54 5.50
C ASP A 101 18.90 -12.04 4.19
N TRP A 102 19.24 -13.33 4.10
CA TRP A 102 19.67 -13.97 2.85
C TRP A 102 18.58 -13.98 1.77
N THR A 103 17.34 -14.27 2.16
CA THR A 103 16.22 -14.27 1.20
C THR A 103 15.97 -12.87 0.65
N ILE A 104 16.07 -11.82 1.50
CA ILE A 104 15.96 -10.42 1.08
C ILE A 104 17.08 -10.05 0.12
N LEU A 105 18.31 -10.46 0.40
CA LEU A 105 19.45 -10.19 -0.48
C LEU A 105 19.23 -10.83 -1.86
N ILE A 106 18.86 -12.12 -1.92
CA ILE A 106 18.65 -12.84 -3.17
C ILE A 106 17.50 -12.17 -3.97
N PHE A 107 16.32 -12.03 -3.36
CA PHE A 107 15.15 -11.46 -4.04
C PHE A 107 15.34 -9.98 -4.35
N GLY A 108 16.01 -9.24 -3.45
CA GLY A 108 16.30 -7.82 -3.62
C GLY A 108 17.24 -7.56 -4.78
N VAL A 109 18.36 -8.29 -4.87
CA VAL A 109 19.32 -8.13 -5.97
C VAL A 109 18.69 -8.49 -7.31
N VAL A 110 18.00 -9.66 -7.40
CA VAL A 110 17.34 -10.10 -8.63
C VAL A 110 16.23 -9.13 -9.04
N GLY A 111 15.39 -8.71 -8.08
CA GLY A 111 14.32 -7.76 -8.33
C GLY A 111 14.85 -6.37 -8.71
N SER A 112 15.89 -5.88 -8.04
CA SER A 112 16.52 -4.59 -8.36
C SER A 112 17.16 -4.61 -9.75
N ALA A 113 17.83 -5.69 -10.14
CA ALA A 113 18.37 -5.85 -11.49
C ALA A 113 17.25 -5.81 -12.55
N ALA A 114 16.12 -6.49 -12.31
CA ALA A 114 14.97 -6.44 -13.20
C ALA A 114 14.35 -5.03 -13.27
N ALA A 115 14.20 -4.33 -12.15
CA ALA A 115 13.69 -2.97 -12.12
C ALA A 115 14.60 -1.98 -12.86
N LEU A 116 15.92 -2.12 -12.70
CA LEU A 116 16.91 -1.32 -13.45
C LEU A 116 16.83 -1.58 -14.96
N GLY A 117 16.63 -2.83 -15.39
CA GLY A 117 16.37 -3.17 -16.79
C GLY A 117 15.11 -2.48 -17.34
N CYS A 118 14.06 -2.35 -16.51
CA CYS A 118 12.85 -1.62 -16.89
C CYS A 118 13.05 -0.10 -16.97
N SER A 119 13.98 0.46 -16.19
CA SER A 119 14.20 1.92 -16.07
C SER A 119 15.19 2.53 -17.07
N GLY A 120 15.73 1.71 -18.00
CA GLY A 120 16.86 2.09 -18.87
C GLY A 120 16.70 3.35 -19.73
N LYS A 121 15.47 3.81 -19.98
CA LYS A 121 15.21 5.08 -20.70
C LYS A 121 15.22 6.32 -19.79
N GLU A 122 15.10 6.12 -18.48
CA GLU A 122 14.93 7.18 -17.49
C GLU A 122 16.21 7.44 -16.69
N LEU A 123 17.15 6.50 -16.72
CA LEU A 123 18.44 6.60 -16.06
C LEU A 123 19.54 6.80 -17.13
N HIS A 124 20.15 7.98 -17.13
CA HIS A 124 21.12 8.36 -18.18
C HIS A 124 22.58 8.24 -17.72
N THR A 125 22.84 8.08 -16.42
CA THR A 125 24.19 8.06 -15.86
C THR A 125 24.45 6.82 -15.01
N PRO A 126 25.68 6.29 -14.97
CA PRO A 126 26.04 5.19 -14.07
C PRO A 126 25.74 5.50 -12.61
N SER A 127 25.92 6.76 -12.18
CA SER A 127 25.59 7.19 -10.83
C SER A 127 24.11 7.10 -10.51
N ALA A 128 23.22 7.39 -11.47
CA ALA A 128 21.78 7.24 -11.31
C ALA A 128 21.37 5.75 -11.20
N TYR A 129 22.00 4.86 -11.97
CA TYR A 129 21.79 3.40 -11.82
C TYR A 129 22.21 2.91 -10.45
N LEU A 130 23.40 3.33 -9.96
CA LEU A 130 23.88 2.96 -8.63
C LEU A 130 22.98 3.52 -7.53
N ALA A 131 22.58 4.80 -7.63
CA ALA A 131 21.67 5.42 -6.67
C ALA A 131 20.32 4.73 -6.62
N THR A 132 19.75 4.34 -7.79
CA THR A 132 18.49 3.59 -7.86
C THR A 132 18.64 2.20 -7.24
N PHE A 133 19.74 1.49 -7.55
CA PHE A 133 20.02 0.18 -6.94
C PHE A 133 20.10 0.26 -5.41
N LEU A 134 20.87 1.22 -4.91
CA LEU A 134 21.00 1.46 -3.46
C LEU A 134 19.66 1.82 -2.83
N LEU A 135 18.88 2.69 -3.48
CA LEU A 135 17.55 3.07 -3.02
C LEU A 135 16.62 1.84 -2.93
N LEU A 136 16.59 1.00 -3.97
CA LEU A 136 15.78 -0.22 -3.98
C LEU A 136 16.20 -1.15 -2.82
N MET A 137 17.49 -1.44 -2.68
CA MET A 137 17.99 -2.35 -1.64
C MET A 137 17.70 -1.83 -0.23
N ILE A 138 18.03 -0.56 0.05
CA ILE A 138 17.77 0.05 1.37
C ILE A 138 16.28 0.05 1.69
N THR A 139 15.45 0.39 0.71
CA THR A 139 13.99 0.41 0.88
C THR A 139 13.41 -0.99 1.09
N ILE A 140 13.92 -2.03 0.42
CA ILE A 140 13.51 -3.42 0.65
C ILE A 140 13.82 -3.84 2.10
N PHE A 141 15.04 -3.61 2.57
CA PHE A 141 15.43 -3.89 3.96
C PHE A 141 14.60 -3.09 4.95
N ARG A 142 14.28 -1.84 4.65
CA ARG A 142 13.42 -0.99 5.47
C ARG A 142 11.99 -1.54 5.57
N TYR A 143 11.38 -2.00 4.45
CA TYR A 143 10.05 -2.61 4.46
C TYR A 143 10.01 -3.92 5.26
N TYR A 144 11.09 -4.69 5.22
CA TYR A 144 11.21 -5.87 6.05
C TYR A 144 11.44 -5.52 7.52
N GLY A 145 12.31 -4.55 7.80
CA GLY A 145 12.74 -4.18 9.15
C GLY A 145 11.59 -3.78 10.08
N ASP A 146 10.47 -3.28 9.55
CA ASP A 146 9.31 -2.91 10.36
C ASP A 146 8.66 -4.11 11.08
N VAL A 147 9.00 -5.36 10.69
CA VAL A 147 8.59 -6.58 11.38
C VAL A 147 9.03 -6.59 12.85
N GLU A 148 10.15 -5.97 13.19
CA GLU A 148 10.63 -5.83 14.57
C GLU A 148 9.54 -5.31 15.51
N TYR A 149 8.86 -4.26 15.09
CA TYR A 149 7.84 -3.61 15.91
C TYR A 149 6.53 -4.37 15.95
N ARG A 150 6.20 -5.11 14.89
CA ARG A 150 5.01 -5.98 14.82
C ARG A 150 5.18 -7.24 15.66
N LEU A 151 6.39 -7.84 15.62
CA LEU A 151 6.72 -9.02 16.41
C LEU A 151 6.67 -8.73 17.92
N ASN A 152 7.12 -7.54 18.33
CA ASN A 152 7.21 -7.12 19.70
C ASN A 152 6.00 -6.28 20.17
N LEU A 153 4.99 -6.10 19.31
CA LEU A 153 3.78 -5.27 19.54
C LEU A 153 4.12 -3.85 20.02
N ASN A 154 5.27 -3.31 19.60
CA ASN A 154 5.77 -2.00 20.02
C ASN A 154 5.40 -0.90 19.02
N TYR A 155 4.13 -0.55 18.99
CA TYR A 155 3.60 0.40 18.00
C TYR A 155 4.03 1.85 18.24
N LYS A 156 4.47 2.20 19.46
CA LYS A 156 5.08 3.51 19.72
C LYS A 156 6.42 3.66 18.99
N ARG A 157 7.28 2.64 19.03
CA ARG A 157 8.53 2.61 18.24
C ARG A 157 8.25 2.56 16.75
N TYR A 158 7.15 1.92 16.34
CA TYR A 158 6.71 1.93 14.96
C TYR A 158 6.33 3.33 14.45
N PHE A 159 5.68 4.15 15.29
CA PHE A 159 5.45 5.56 14.98
C PHE A 159 6.75 6.34 14.83
N ILE A 160 7.70 6.18 15.78
CA ILE A 160 9.01 6.84 15.71
C ILE A 160 9.76 6.45 14.45
N TYR A 161 9.69 5.20 14.05
CA TYR A 161 10.27 4.72 12.81
C TYR A 161 9.76 5.50 11.58
N TYR A 162 8.45 5.73 11.45
CA TYR A 162 7.90 6.57 10.38
C TYR A 162 8.27 8.05 10.52
N LEU A 163 8.41 8.53 11.75
CA LEU A 163 8.91 9.87 12.01
C LEU A 163 10.37 10.04 11.52
N MET A 164 11.22 9.01 11.71
CA MET A 164 12.60 9.03 11.18
C MET A 164 12.63 9.11 9.66
N ILE A 165 11.76 8.38 8.96
CA ILE A 165 11.62 8.49 7.50
C ILE A 165 11.25 9.93 7.12
N SER A 166 10.25 10.50 7.79
CA SER A 166 9.75 11.85 7.50
C SER A 166 10.81 12.92 7.70
N LEU A 167 11.54 12.86 8.81
CA LEU A 167 12.67 13.76 9.10
C LEU A 167 13.80 13.57 8.09
N GLY A 168 14.06 12.33 7.69
CA GLY A 168 15.05 12.02 6.66
C GLY A 168 14.68 12.57 5.28
N TYR A 169 13.40 12.53 4.89
CA TYR A 169 12.96 13.16 3.64
C TYR A 169 13.13 14.69 3.68
N LEU A 170 12.79 15.33 4.80
CA LEU A 170 13.03 16.77 4.96
C LEU A 170 14.52 17.11 4.94
N GLY A 171 15.35 16.38 5.69
CA GLY A 171 16.81 16.57 5.69
C GLY A 171 17.43 16.30 4.31
N GLY A 172 17.01 15.23 3.65
CA GLY A 172 17.43 14.89 2.29
C GLY A 172 17.03 15.95 1.25
N PHE A 173 15.91 16.65 1.46
CA PHE A 173 15.53 17.78 0.60
C PHE A 173 16.52 18.95 0.67
N PHE A 174 17.09 19.25 1.84
CA PHE A 174 18.16 20.24 1.94
C PHE A 174 19.43 19.79 1.20
N LEU A 175 19.78 18.51 1.28
CA LEU A 175 20.90 17.95 0.51
C LEU A 175 20.64 17.98 -1.00
N TYR A 176 19.41 17.72 -1.43
CA TYR A 176 19.00 17.89 -2.82
C TYR A 176 19.23 19.33 -3.30
N ARG A 177 18.85 20.32 -2.52
CA ARG A 177 19.09 21.74 -2.89
C ARG A 177 20.55 22.08 -3.08
N ALA A 178 21.46 21.42 -2.38
CA ALA A 178 22.89 21.63 -2.50
C ALA A 178 23.53 20.86 -3.67
N SER A 179 23.04 19.64 -3.97
CA SER A 179 23.65 18.70 -4.92
C SER A 179 22.93 18.58 -6.25
N GLY A 180 21.64 18.98 -6.33
CA GLY A 180 20.76 18.75 -7.47
C GLY A 180 20.26 17.31 -7.61
N SER A 181 20.68 16.36 -6.76
CA SER A 181 20.31 14.95 -6.87
C SER A 181 19.11 14.61 -5.97
N TRP A 182 17.95 14.41 -6.56
CA TRP A 182 16.73 14.06 -5.83
C TRP A 182 16.79 12.68 -5.14
N PHE A 183 17.67 11.78 -5.55
CA PHE A 183 17.88 10.50 -4.89
C PHE A 183 18.23 10.64 -3.42
N LEU A 184 18.94 11.71 -3.03
CA LEU A 184 19.34 11.96 -1.64
C LEU A 184 18.15 12.14 -0.70
N ILE A 185 17.02 12.64 -1.20
CA ILE A 185 15.79 12.78 -0.39
C ILE A 185 15.37 11.42 0.14
N PHE A 186 15.27 10.45 -0.75
CA PHE A 186 14.81 9.11 -0.40
C PHE A 186 15.89 8.29 0.29
N LEU A 187 17.12 8.33 -0.19
CA LEU A 187 18.24 7.60 0.41
C LEU A 187 18.42 7.98 1.89
N VAL A 188 18.37 9.26 2.23
CA VAL A 188 18.49 9.70 3.62
C VAL A 188 17.31 9.23 4.46
N GLY A 189 16.08 9.38 3.96
CA GLY A 189 14.89 8.95 4.69
C GLY A 189 14.84 7.46 4.96
N GLU A 190 15.07 6.66 3.93
CA GLU A 190 15.07 5.20 4.03
C GLU A 190 16.24 4.68 4.90
N SER A 191 17.44 5.30 4.77
CA SER A 191 18.62 4.95 5.57
C SER A 191 18.43 5.29 7.04
N LEU A 192 17.87 6.44 7.40
CA LEU A 192 17.60 6.80 8.79
C LEU A 192 16.64 5.84 9.45
N ALA A 193 15.61 5.41 8.75
CA ALA A 193 14.68 4.41 9.27
C ALA A 193 15.36 3.06 9.46
N LEU A 194 16.15 2.61 8.48
CA LEU A 194 16.88 1.35 8.56
C LEU A 194 17.91 1.37 9.71
N LEU A 195 18.62 2.49 9.87
CA LEU A 195 19.54 2.70 10.98
C LEU A 195 18.80 2.65 12.33
N TYR A 196 17.64 3.30 12.43
CA TYR A 196 16.83 3.25 13.64
C TYR A 196 16.40 1.81 13.99
N VAL A 197 15.99 1.00 13.00
CA VAL A 197 15.70 -0.43 13.23
C VAL A 197 16.94 -1.19 13.67
N GLY A 198 18.09 -0.96 13.03
CA GLY A 198 19.35 -1.62 13.37
C GLY A 198 19.81 -1.35 14.81
N ILE A 199 19.63 -0.11 15.29
CA ILE A 199 20.00 0.30 16.65
C ILE A 199 18.94 -0.17 17.68
N SER A 200 17.65 0.02 17.40
CA SER A 200 16.58 -0.20 18.36
C SER A 200 16.03 -1.63 18.38
N GLY A 201 16.38 -2.44 17.37
CA GLY A 201 15.84 -3.78 17.15
C GLY A 201 16.92 -4.87 17.18
N THR A 202 16.42 -6.09 16.96
CA THR A 202 17.23 -7.31 16.93
C THR A 202 17.12 -8.07 15.61
N VAL A 203 16.24 -7.60 14.71
CA VAL A 203 15.83 -8.32 13.49
C VAL A 203 16.99 -8.57 12.51
N PHE A 204 18.03 -7.73 12.53
CA PHE A 204 19.24 -7.88 11.71
C PHE A 204 20.44 -8.46 12.48
N ARG A 205 20.25 -8.94 13.73
CA ARG A 205 21.33 -9.59 14.46
C ARG A 205 21.53 -11.02 13.99
N GLY A 206 22.76 -11.46 13.81
CA GLY A 206 23.08 -12.78 13.28
C GLY A 206 22.77 -12.95 11.80
N PHE A 207 23.05 -11.93 11.01
CA PHE A 207 22.75 -11.82 9.56
C PHE A 207 23.14 -13.06 8.74
N PHE A 208 24.26 -13.70 9.03
CA PHE A 208 24.75 -14.85 8.29
C PHE A 208 24.27 -16.19 8.82
N SER A 209 23.50 -16.24 9.91
CA SER A 209 22.97 -17.49 10.45
C SER A 209 21.93 -18.10 9.52
N ARG A 210 21.99 -19.43 9.32
CA ARG A 210 20.99 -20.19 8.58
C ARG A 210 20.43 -21.31 9.43
N SER A 211 19.12 -21.50 9.38
CA SER A 211 18.45 -22.64 10.00
C SER A 211 18.16 -23.75 9.00
N ALA A 212 17.77 -24.92 9.48
CA ALA A 212 17.27 -26.02 8.64
C ALA A 212 15.99 -25.61 7.87
N SER A 213 15.29 -24.56 8.31
CA SER A 213 14.05 -24.08 7.71
C SER A 213 14.26 -23.05 6.59
N PHE A 214 15.50 -22.74 6.19
CA PHE A 214 15.82 -21.76 5.16
C PHE A 214 15.07 -22.01 3.83
N SER A 215 15.00 -23.28 3.38
CA SER A 215 14.25 -23.64 2.16
C SER A 215 12.76 -23.32 2.27
N VAL A 216 12.15 -23.53 3.44
CA VAL A 216 10.74 -23.18 3.69
C VAL A 216 10.53 -21.66 3.59
N VAL A 217 11.46 -20.87 4.15
CA VAL A 217 11.41 -19.41 4.09
C VAL A 217 11.44 -18.91 2.66
N ILE A 218 12.38 -19.44 1.84
CA ILE A 218 12.48 -19.09 0.40
C ILE A 218 11.18 -19.43 -0.35
N HIS A 219 10.68 -20.66 -0.24
CA HIS A 219 9.50 -21.08 -1.01
C HIS A 219 8.24 -20.29 -0.63
N ARG A 220 7.96 -20.15 0.66
CA ARG A 220 6.81 -19.34 1.14
C ARG A 220 7.00 -17.85 0.85
N GLY A 221 8.24 -17.35 0.99
CA GLY A 221 8.61 -15.99 0.64
C GLY A 221 8.39 -15.69 -0.83
N LEU A 222 8.81 -16.59 -1.74
CA LEU A 222 8.64 -16.43 -3.19
C LEU A 222 7.16 -16.35 -3.57
N PHE A 223 6.34 -17.27 -3.06
CA PHE A 223 4.90 -17.26 -3.34
C PHE A 223 4.23 -15.94 -2.92
N LEU A 224 4.54 -15.47 -1.70
CA LEU A 224 4.01 -14.19 -1.21
C LEU A 224 4.56 -13.01 -2.02
N THR A 225 5.85 -13.01 -2.36
CA THR A 225 6.46 -11.94 -3.18
C THR A 225 5.78 -11.83 -4.54
N LEU A 226 5.51 -12.94 -5.22
CA LEU A 226 4.80 -12.94 -6.51
C LEU A 226 3.36 -12.40 -6.37
N SER A 227 2.66 -12.79 -5.31
CA SER A 227 1.30 -12.28 -5.03
C SER A 227 1.30 -10.77 -4.77
N TYR A 228 2.26 -10.27 -4.01
CA TYR A 228 2.43 -8.83 -3.75
C TYR A 228 2.87 -8.07 -5.01
N LEU A 229 3.70 -8.68 -5.88
CA LEU A 229 4.09 -8.08 -7.16
C LEU A 229 2.86 -7.79 -8.04
N ILE A 230 1.96 -8.74 -8.20
CA ILE A 230 0.72 -8.55 -8.98
C ILE A 230 -0.09 -7.37 -8.40
N THR A 231 -0.27 -7.36 -7.08
CA THR A 231 -1.05 -6.32 -6.40
C THR A 231 -0.40 -4.95 -6.55
N ASN A 232 0.89 -4.83 -6.24
CA ASN A 232 1.60 -3.55 -6.27
C ASN A 232 1.79 -3.03 -7.70
N THR A 233 1.96 -3.91 -8.69
CA THR A 233 1.97 -3.53 -10.10
C THR A 233 0.61 -2.98 -10.52
N THR A 234 -0.49 -3.62 -10.12
CA THR A 234 -1.85 -3.11 -10.39
C THR A 234 -2.04 -1.70 -9.82
N LEU A 235 -1.59 -1.45 -8.59
CA LEU A 235 -1.72 -0.15 -7.91
C LEU A 235 -0.87 0.96 -8.52
N ASN A 236 0.23 0.62 -9.21
CA ASN A 236 1.13 1.56 -9.87
C ASN A 236 1.12 1.46 -11.39
N MET A 237 0.09 0.82 -11.97
CA MET A 237 -0.06 0.64 -13.42
C MET A 237 -0.06 1.96 -14.18
N ASP A 238 -0.66 3.00 -13.58
CA ASP A 238 -0.68 4.36 -14.11
C ASP A 238 0.72 4.86 -14.45
N ARG A 239 1.68 4.71 -13.53
CA ARG A 239 3.05 5.18 -13.74
C ARG A 239 3.78 4.40 -14.84
N LEU A 240 3.54 3.09 -14.92
CA LEU A 240 4.17 2.24 -15.93
C LEU A 240 3.63 2.48 -17.33
N VAL A 241 2.31 2.49 -17.48
CA VAL A 241 1.64 2.61 -18.79
C VAL A 241 1.79 4.03 -19.34
N LEU A 242 1.55 5.05 -18.52
CA LEU A 242 1.63 6.43 -18.97
C LEU A 242 3.07 6.83 -19.33
N ASN A 243 4.07 6.44 -18.53
CA ASN A 243 5.45 6.70 -18.87
C ASN A 243 5.84 6.10 -20.24
N ARG A 244 5.48 4.81 -20.45
CA ARG A 244 5.84 4.09 -21.68
C ARG A 244 5.16 4.61 -22.95
N LEU A 245 3.92 5.08 -22.84
CA LEU A 245 3.09 5.46 -23.99
C LEU A 245 3.02 6.97 -24.21
N MET A 246 3.17 7.79 -23.17
CA MET A 246 2.99 9.23 -23.23
C MET A 246 4.14 10.04 -22.63
N GLY A 247 5.04 9.41 -21.88
CA GLY A 247 6.18 10.06 -21.24
C GLY A 247 5.87 10.62 -19.84
N ASN A 248 6.85 11.34 -19.31
CA ASN A 248 6.92 11.72 -17.91
C ASN A 248 5.88 12.76 -17.49
N VAL A 249 5.53 13.71 -18.36
CA VAL A 249 4.52 14.75 -18.05
C VAL A 249 3.17 14.11 -17.72
N ALA A 250 2.74 13.10 -18.52
CA ALA A 250 1.49 12.41 -18.29
C ALA A 250 1.47 11.63 -16.97
N VAL A 251 2.63 11.11 -16.54
CA VAL A 251 2.76 10.48 -15.20
C VAL A 251 2.50 11.48 -14.10
N THR A 252 3.08 12.69 -14.20
CA THR A 252 2.87 13.78 -13.23
C THR A 252 1.41 14.23 -13.20
N GLU A 253 0.83 14.50 -14.36
CA GLU A 253 -0.56 14.94 -14.48
C GLU A 253 -1.52 13.95 -13.86
N TYR A 254 -1.41 12.66 -14.21
CA TYR A 254 -2.29 11.63 -13.63
C TYR A 254 -2.03 11.40 -12.15
N TYR A 255 -0.77 11.45 -11.71
CA TYR A 255 -0.42 11.35 -10.30
C TYR A 255 -1.12 12.42 -9.47
N VAL A 256 -1.02 13.68 -9.88
CA VAL A 256 -1.58 14.84 -9.16
C VAL A 256 -3.10 14.72 -9.01
N VAL A 257 -3.79 14.31 -10.08
CA VAL A 257 -5.26 14.13 -10.06
C VAL A 257 -5.69 12.93 -9.21
N SER A 258 -4.92 11.84 -9.23
CA SER A 258 -5.28 10.61 -8.52
C SER A 258 -4.93 10.63 -7.03
N LEU A 259 -4.15 11.60 -6.57
CA LEU A 259 -3.54 11.58 -5.24
C LEU A 259 -4.57 11.57 -4.09
N ILE A 260 -5.56 12.46 -4.16
CA ILE A 260 -6.60 12.54 -3.10
C ILE A 260 -7.41 11.24 -3.05
N GLY A 261 -7.84 10.72 -4.20
CA GLY A 261 -8.56 9.45 -4.25
C GLY A 261 -7.74 8.27 -3.73
N LYS A 262 -6.46 8.18 -4.09
CA LYS A 262 -5.53 7.15 -3.55
C LYS A 262 -5.34 7.26 -2.04
N THR A 263 -5.35 8.48 -1.50
CA THR A 263 -5.21 8.71 -0.05
C THR A 263 -6.43 8.21 0.74
N MET A 264 -7.63 8.19 0.14
CA MET A 264 -8.83 7.63 0.78
C MET A 264 -8.68 6.15 1.13
N VAL A 265 -7.87 5.38 0.38
CA VAL A 265 -7.59 3.97 0.68
C VAL A 265 -6.94 3.80 2.06
N LEU A 266 -6.07 4.73 2.46
CA LEU A 266 -5.41 4.69 3.78
C LEU A 266 -6.41 4.88 4.93
N LEU A 267 -7.47 5.65 4.71
CA LEU A 267 -8.52 5.89 5.72
C LEU A 267 -9.46 4.68 5.88
N ILE A 268 -9.63 3.88 4.85
CA ILE A 268 -10.53 2.70 4.89
C ILE A 268 -9.84 1.45 5.46
N ALA A 269 -8.53 1.36 5.44
CA ALA A 269 -7.81 0.18 5.95
C ALA A 269 -8.23 -0.22 7.39
N PRO A 270 -8.41 0.70 8.37
CA PRO A 270 -8.91 0.35 9.68
C PRO A 270 -10.35 -0.14 9.67
N VAL A 271 -11.21 0.46 8.85
CA VAL A 271 -12.62 0.04 8.72
C VAL A 271 -12.68 -1.40 8.24
N ASN A 272 -11.88 -1.75 7.24
CA ASN A 272 -11.75 -3.10 6.73
C ASN A 272 -11.31 -4.08 7.83
N THR A 273 -10.34 -3.71 8.67
CA THR A 273 -9.89 -4.54 9.80
C THR A 273 -11.01 -4.79 10.81
N ILE A 274 -11.80 -3.77 11.12
CA ILE A 274 -12.96 -3.88 12.02
C ILE A 274 -14.01 -4.81 11.40
N VAL A 275 -14.35 -4.61 10.14
CA VAL A 275 -15.34 -5.43 9.42
C VAL A 275 -14.91 -6.90 9.40
N ILE A 276 -13.66 -7.20 9.05
CA ILE A 276 -13.10 -8.56 9.08
C ILE A 276 -13.25 -9.14 10.49
N SER A 277 -12.89 -8.39 11.53
CA SER A 277 -12.95 -8.86 12.92
C SER A 277 -14.37 -9.18 13.38
N TYR A 278 -15.35 -8.41 12.92
CA TYR A 278 -16.77 -8.70 13.20
C TYR A 278 -17.27 -9.93 12.43
N LEU A 279 -16.89 -10.05 11.16
CA LEU A 279 -17.33 -11.16 10.30
C LEU A 279 -16.72 -12.49 10.73
N THR A 280 -15.45 -12.52 11.14
CA THR A 280 -14.78 -13.75 11.63
C THR A 280 -15.33 -14.26 12.97
N LYS A 281 -15.94 -13.40 13.78
CA LYS A 281 -16.63 -13.82 15.02
C LYS A 281 -18.01 -14.42 14.78
N ARG A 282 -18.60 -14.22 13.63
CA ARG A 282 -19.87 -14.81 13.25
C ARG A 282 -19.69 -16.30 12.90
N ARG A 283 -20.52 -17.16 13.48
CA ARG A 283 -20.58 -18.60 13.14
C ARG A 283 -21.35 -18.86 11.83
N GLU A 284 -22.19 -17.93 11.41
CA GLU A 284 -23.05 -18.07 10.23
C GLU A 284 -22.53 -17.26 9.06
N THR A 285 -22.63 -17.84 7.86
CA THR A 285 -22.34 -17.16 6.59
C THR A 285 -23.38 -16.07 6.31
N LEU A 286 -22.96 -15.00 5.62
CA LEU A 286 -23.85 -13.90 5.24
C LEU A 286 -24.99 -14.40 4.35
N THR A 287 -26.21 -13.98 4.65
CA THR A 287 -27.35 -14.18 3.73
C THR A 287 -27.28 -13.17 2.58
N LYS A 288 -27.91 -13.52 1.45
CA LYS A 288 -28.00 -12.63 0.28
C LYS A 288 -28.51 -11.23 0.64
N LYS A 289 -29.54 -11.13 1.50
CA LYS A 289 -30.09 -9.85 1.99
C LYS A 289 -29.05 -9.04 2.80
N GLN A 290 -28.27 -9.71 3.65
CA GLN A 290 -27.23 -9.05 4.44
C GLN A 290 -26.07 -8.57 3.55
N PHE A 291 -25.67 -9.39 2.57
CA PHE A 291 -24.66 -8.99 1.60
C PHE A 291 -25.10 -7.76 0.79
N LEU A 292 -26.34 -7.76 0.25
CA LEU A 292 -26.87 -6.62 -0.49
C LEU A 292 -27.00 -5.35 0.37
N LYS A 293 -27.33 -5.47 1.66
CA LYS A 293 -27.25 -4.33 2.60
C LYS A 293 -25.83 -3.82 2.73
N GLY A 294 -24.81 -4.71 2.78
CA GLY A 294 -23.41 -4.34 2.77
C GLY A 294 -23.01 -3.62 1.49
N VAL A 295 -23.48 -4.08 0.33
CA VAL A 295 -23.28 -3.40 -0.97
C VAL A 295 -23.89 -2.00 -0.95
N ALA A 296 -25.14 -1.85 -0.52
CA ALA A 296 -25.81 -0.55 -0.43
C ALA A 296 -25.08 0.41 0.52
N ALA A 297 -24.65 -0.06 1.68
CA ALA A 297 -23.86 0.73 2.61
C ALA A 297 -22.51 1.14 2.01
N GLY A 298 -21.82 0.22 1.35
CA GLY A 298 -20.55 0.50 0.64
C GLY A 298 -20.73 1.55 -0.46
N LEU A 299 -21.79 1.47 -1.25
CA LEU A 299 -22.12 2.46 -2.28
C LEU A 299 -22.41 3.84 -1.65
N GLY A 300 -23.18 3.90 -0.56
CA GLY A 300 -23.47 5.15 0.15
C GLY A 300 -22.20 5.83 0.67
N VAL A 301 -21.30 5.07 1.31
CA VAL A 301 -20.00 5.60 1.79
C VAL A 301 -19.12 6.03 0.61
N SER A 302 -19.11 5.25 -0.48
CA SER A 302 -18.36 5.59 -1.70
C SER A 302 -18.86 6.88 -2.34
N ALA A 303 -20.16 7.13 -2.36
CA ALA A 303 -20.74 8.37 -2.87
C ALA A 303 -20.29 9.59 -2.03
N LEU A 304 -20.27 9.46 -0.70
CA LEU A 304 -19.77 10.53 0.18
C LEU A 304 -18.27 10.81 -0.05
N PHE A 305 -17.45 9.77 -0.19
CA PHE A 305 -16.03 9.94 -0.50
C PHE A 305 -15.80 10.53 -1.89
N PHE A 306 -16.60 10.14 -2.88
CA PHE A 306 -16.55 10.73 -4.20
C PHE A 306 -16.84 12.24 -4.15
N LEU A 307 -17.94 12.65 -3.49
CA LEU A 307 -18.26 14.07 -3.32
C LEU A 307 -17.15 14.84 -2.60
N PHE A 308 -16.58 14.25 -1.56
CA PHE A 308 -15.42 14.83 -0.88
C PHE A 308 -14.24 15.01 -1.84
N CYS A 309 -13.90 13.99 -2.63
CA CYS A 309 -12.79 14.05 -3.60
C CYS A 309 -13.05 15.11 -4.70
N GLU A 310 -14.29 15.24 -5.18
CA GLU A 310 -14.64 16.25 -6.20
C GLU A 310 -14.43 17.70 -5.69
N ILE A 311 -14.60 17.92 -4.40
CA ILE A 311 -14.32 19.22 -3.78
C ILE A 311 -12.85 19.36 -3.43
N ALA A 312 -12.25 18.35 -2.81
CA ALA A 312 -10.89 18.41 -2.28
C ALA A 312 -9.81 18.41 -3.38
N THR A 313 -9.99 17.63 -4.46
CA THR A 313 -8.99 17.50 -5.52
C THR A 313 -8.70 18.81 -6.23
N PRO A 314 -9.69 19.59 -6.75
CA PRO A 314 -9.40 20.87 -7.40
C PRO A 314 -8.77 21.89 -6.45
N ILE A 315 -9.18 21.93 -5.16
CA ILE A 315 -8.58 22.79 -4.16
C ILE A 315 -7.11 22.41 -3.94
N PHE A 316 -6.84 21.11 -3.77
CA PHE A 316 -5.49 20.59 -3.60
C PHE A 316 -4.59 20.92 -4.79
N ILE A 317 -5.06 20.69 -6.02
CA ILE A 317 -4.27 20.95 -7.22
C ILE A 317 -3.96 22.44 -7.34
N ARG A 318 -4.92 23.31 -7.16
CA ARG A 318 -4.72 24.78 -7.22
C ARG A 318 -3.71 25.25 -6.18
N LEU A 319 -3.74 24.70 -4.98
CA LEU A 319 -2.87 25.11 -3.88
C LEU A 319 -1.43 24.61 -4.06
N PHE A 320 -1.26 23.36 -4.45
CA PHE A 320 0.06 22.69 -4.50
C PHE A 320 0.66 22.55 -5.89
N TYR A 321 -0.17 22.47 -6.92
CA TYR A 321 0.20 22.21 -8.33
C TYR A 321 -0.53 23.14 -9.30
N GLY A 322 -0.68 24.44 -8.93
CA GLY A 322 -1.48 25.38 -9.69
C GLY A 322 -1.11 25.50 -11.18
N ASN A 323 0.17 25.31 -11.51
CA ASN A 323 0.67 25.28 -12.89
C ASN A 323 0.11 24.13 -13.75
N LEU A 324 -0.39 23.05 -13.10
CA LEU A 324 -0.95 21.89 -13.80
C LEU A 324 -2.48 21.88 -13.84
N TYR A 325 -3.15 22.80 -13.11
CA TYR A 325 -4.61 22.74 -12.93
C TYR A 325 -5.37 22.73 -14.27
N GLU A 326 -5.01 23.61 -15.18
CA GLU A 326 -5.70 23.73 -16.47
C GLU A 326 -5.55 22.47 -17.35
N SER A 327 -4.37 21.81 -17.32
CA SER A 327 -4.15 20.60 -18.10
C SER A 327 -4.90 19.38 -17.53
N VAL A 328 -5.14 19.35 -16.21
CA VAL A 328 -5.69 18.16 -15.54
C VAL A 328 -7.15 18.27 -15.11
N LYS A 329 -7.76 19.47 -15.13
CA LYS A 329 -9.13 19.68 -14.64
C LYS A 329 -10.17 18.73 -15.26
N GLY A 330 -10.01 18.39 -16.55
CA GLY A 330 -10.89 17.46 -17.26
C GLY A 330 -10.77 15.98 -16.83
N LEU A 331 -9.72 15.65 -16.08
CA LEU A 331 -9.48 14.28 -15.58
C LEU A 331 -10.04 14.05 -14.18
N ILE A 332 -10.35 15.11 -13.42
CA ILE A 332 -10.66 15.06 -11.98
C ILE A 332 -11.78 14.07 -11.70
N MET A 333 -12.94 14.26 -12.31
CA MET A 333 -14.12 13.44 -12.08
C MET A 333 -13.89 11.96 -12.37
N VAL A 334 -13.36 11.65 -13.55
CA VAL A 334 -13.13 10.26 -13.99
C VAL A 334 -12.12 9.56 -13.10
N THR A 335 -11.04 10.27 -12.74
CA THR A 335 -9.98 9.71 -11.91
C THR A 335 -10.45 9.50 -10.47
N ASN A 336 -11.15 10.46 -9.87
CA ASN A 336 -11.73 10.28 -8.52
C ASN A 336 -12.70 9.10 -8.49
N LEU A 337 -13.60 9.01 -9.47
CA LEU A 337 -14.54 7.89 -9.56
C LEU A 337 -13.82 6.55 -9.68
N THR A 338 -12.75 6.49 -10.49
CA THR A 338 -11.91 5.31 -10.64
C THR A 338 -11.32 4.86 -9.30
N GLN A 339 -10.75 5.78 -8.52
CA GLN A 339 -10.15 5.46 -7.22
C GLN A 339 -11.20 4.99 -6.20
N ILE A 340 -12.34 5.65 -6.16
CA ILE A 340 -13.43 5.30 -5.23
C ILE A 340 -14.06 3.94 -5.58
N LEU A 341 -14.23 3.62 -6.86
CA LEU A 341 -14.71 2.27 -7.26
C LEU A 341 -13.68 1.18 -6.96
N GLY A 342 -12.38 1.48 -7.10
CA GLY A 342 -11.31 0.58 -6.68
C GLY A 342 -11.40 0.25 -5.19
N LEU A 343 -11.62 1.28 -4.37
CA LEU A 343 -11.82 1.18 -2.94
C LEU A 343 -13.09 0.39 -2.58
N LEU A 344 -14.22 0.68 -3.24
CA LEU A 344 -15.47 -0.06 -3.07
C LEU A 344 -15.28 -1.54 -3.39
N SER A 345 -14.62 -1.86 -4.50
CA SER A 345 -14.39 -3.25 -4.89
C SER A 345 -13.56 -4.01 -3.86
N ALA A 346 -12.55 -3.36 -3.26
CA ALA A 346 -11.73 -3.96 -2.21
C ALA A 346 -12.55 -4.23 -0.93
N PHE A 347 -13.41 -3.29 -0.53
CA PHE A 347 -14.32 -3.47 0.59
C PHE A 347 -15.33 -4.61 0.36
N LEU A 348 -16.01 -4.61 -0.78
CA LEU A 348 -16.99 -5.65 -1.12
C LEU A 348 -16.33 -7.03 -1.19
N PHE A 349 -15.09 -7.07 -1.67
CA PHE A 349 -14.35 -8.32 -1.75
C PHE A 349 -14.09 -8.93 -0.36
N ILE A 350 -13.83 -8.12 0.66
CA ILE A 350 -13.70 -8.58 2.05
C ILE A 350 -15.00 -9.27 2.53
N LEU A 351 -16.16 -8.72 2.17
CA LEU A 351 -17.44 -9.36 2.50
C LEU A 351 -17.58 -10.72 1.82
N VAL A 352 -17.20 -10.80 0.54
CA VAL A 352 -17.29 -12.05 -0.25
C VAL A 352 -16.35 -13.12 0.28
N LEU A 353 -15.14 -12.76 0.73
CA LEU A 353 -14.17 -13.72 1.31
C LEU A 353 -14.70 -14.47 2.54
N THR A 354 -15.68 -13.93 3.25
CA THR A 354 -16.23 -14.59 4.44
C THR A 354 -17.06 -15.86 4.13
N PHE A 355 -17.44 -16.08 2.87
CA PHE A 355 -18.27 -17.21 2.44
C PHE A 355 -17.85 -17.81 1.09
N THR A 356 -16.65 -17.46 0.60
CA THR A 356 -16.08 -18.03 -0.64
C THR A 356 -14.66 -18.53 -0.39
N ASP A 357 -14.18 -19.42 -1.27
CA ASP A 357 -12.81 -19.92 -1.23
C ASP A 357 -11.81 -18.81 -1.61
N GLU A 358 -10.62 -18.86 -1.00
CA GLU A 358 -9.51 -17.93 -1.26
C GLU A 358 -9.06 -17.93 -2.74
N ARG A 359 -9.32 -19.04 -3.48
CA ARG A 359 -9.03 -19.16 -4.91
C ARG A 359 -9.72 -18.08 -5.75
N TRP A 360 -10.92 -17.67 -5.37
CA TRP A 360 -11.65 -16.60 -6.04
C TRP A 360 -10.94 -15.25 -5.94
N GLN A 361 -10.22 -15.02 -4.85
CA GLN A 361 -9.38 -13.82 -4.71
C GLN A 361 -8.30 -13.78 -5.79
N LEU A 362 -7.58 -14.86 -5.94
CA LEU A 362 -6.49 -14.95 -6.90
C LEU A 362 -7.01 -14.73 -8.33
N TRP A 363 -8.10 -15.43 -8.70
CA TRP A 363 -8.68 -15.32 -10.05
C TRP A 363 -9.22 -13.92 -10.35
N LEU A 364 -9.97 -13.31 -9.42
CA LEU A 364 -10.47 -11.95 -9.61
C LEU A 364 -9.34 -10.91 -9.69
N GLN A 365 -8.30 -11.07 -8.88
CA GLN A 365 -7.15 -10.17 -8.92
C GLN A 365 -6.36 -10.32 -10.22
N ALA A 366 -6.11 -11.54 -10.66
CA ALA A 366 -5.39 -11.80 -11.91
C ALA A 366 -6.20 -11.32 -13.13
N ALA A 367 -7.50 -11.62 -13.17
CA ALA A 367 -8.39 -11.16 -14.24
C ALA A 367 -8.44 -9.62 -14.30
N HIS A 368 -8.58 -8.96 -13.15
CA HIS A 368 -8.57 -7.50 -13.08
C HIS A 368 -7.23 -6.91 -13.54
N PHE A 369 -6.10 -7.51 -13.15
CA PHE A 369 -4.78 -7.06 -13.59
C PHE A 369 -4.63 -7.11 -15.11
N VAL A 370 -4.97 -8.26 -15.74
CA VAL A 370 -4.91 -8.42 -17.19
C VAL A 370 -5.87 -7.47 -17.91
N LEU A 371 -7.11 -7.38 -17.42
CA LEU A 371 -8.12 -6.48 -17.97
C LEU A 371 -7.68 -5.02 -17.92
N LEU A 372 -7.20 -4.56 -16.76
CA LEU A 372 -6.69 -3.21 -16.58
C LEU A 372 -5.51 -2.93 -17.51
N LEU A 373 -4.56 -3.85 -17.61
CA LEU A 373 -3.38 -3.69 -18.48
C LEU A 373 -3.80 -3.52 -19.95
N VAL A 374 -4.69 -4.40 -20.44
CA VAL A 374 -5.14 -4.38 -21.84
C VAL A 374 -5.95 -3.12 -22.14
N LEU A 375 -6.95 -2.80 -21.30
CA LEU A 375 -7.79 -1.63 -21.50
C LEU A 375 -7.01 -0.33 -21.35
N ALA A 376 -6.13 -0.23 -20.34
CA ALA A 376 -5.30 0.94 -20.12
C ALA A 376 -4.34 1.17 -21.30
N ALA A 377 -3.66 0.12 -21.79
CA ALA A 377 -2.77 0.25 -22.93
C ALA A 377 -3.52 0.64 -24.20
N ALA A 378 -4.65 0.02 -24.51
CA ALA A 378 -5.48 0.34 -25.66
C ALA A 378 -6.09 1.76 -25.58
N GLY A 379 -6.68 2.10 -24.43
CA GLY A 379 -7.28 3.42 -24.20
C GLY A 379 -6.25 4.55 -24.27
N THR A 380 -5.06 4.34 -23.68
CA THR A 380 -3.98 5.34 -23.73
C THR A 380 -3.49 5.56 -25.16
N LYS A 381 -3.32 4.52 -25.95
CA LYS A 381 -2.92 4.64 -27.36
C LYS A 381 -3.97 5.38 -28.20
N ALA A 382 -5.26 5.17 -27.93
CA ALA A 382 -6.34 5.75 -28.69
C ALA A 382 -6.66 7.21 -28.30
N PHE A 383 -6.66 7.52 -27.01
CA PHE A 383 -7.18 8.79 -26.47
C PHE A 383 -6.26 9.44 -25.43
N GLY A 384 -4.98 9.04 -25.36
CA GLY A 384 -4.01 9.60 -24.44
C GLY A 384 -4.36 9.37 -22.97
N ILE A 385 -4.03 10.34 -22.11
CA ILE A 385 -4.24 10.27 -20.66
C ILE A 385 -5.73 10.14 -20.28
N LEU A 386 -6.63 10.76 -21.05
CA LEU A 386 -8.07 10.64 -20.86
C LEU A 386 -8.54 9.20 -21.15
N GLY A 387 -7.98 8.59 -22.21
CA GLY A 387 -8.23 7.19 -22.53
C GLY A 387 -7.76 6.24 -21.44
N PHE A 388 -6.62 6.51 -20.80
CA PHE A 388 -6.16 5.78 -19.62
C PHE A 388 -7.16 5.88 -18.46
N ALA A 389 -7.64 7.10 -18.17
CA ALA A 389 -8.57 7.35 -17.08
C ALA A 389 -9.90 6.60 -17.27
N TRP A 390 -10.51 6.68 -18.46
CA TRP A 390 -11.74 5.96 -18.79
C TRP A 390 -11.57 4.44 -18.82
N ALA A 391 -10.44 3.94 -19.34
CA ALA A 391 -10.12 2.52 -19.34
C ALA A 391 -9.97 1.98 -17.92
N SER A 392 -9.31 2.73 -17.04
CA SER A 392 -9.18 2.37 -15.63
C SER A 392 -10.52 2.39 -14.89
N LEU A 393 -11.40 3.36 -15.21
CA LEU A 393 -12.76 3.40 -14.70
C LEU A 393 -13.56 2.17 -15.14
N ALA A 394 -13.54 1.83 -16.43
CA ALA A 394 -14.23 0.67 -16.97
C ALA A 394 -13.73 -0.64 -16.30
N ALA A 395 -12.42 -0.82 -16.15
CA ALA A 395 -11.85 -1.98 -15.45
C ALA A 395 -12.33 -2.09 -13.99
N ASN A 396 -12.40 -0.98 -13.26
CA ASN A 396 -12.91 -0.96 -11.89
C ASN A 396 -14.42 -1.19 -11.82
N CYS A 397 -15.22 -0.66 -12.75
CA CYS A 397 -16.65 -0.97 -12.85
C CYS A 397 -16.89 -2.48 -13.06
N LEU A 398 -16.16 -3.08 -13.99
CA LEU A 398 -16.25 -4.53 -14.25
C LEU A 398 -15.83 -5.35 -13.03
N ARG A 399 -14.79 -4.92 -12.31
CA ARG A 399 -14.37 -5.57 -11.07
C ARG A 399 -15.44 -5.50 -9.98
N VAL A 400 -16.04 -4.33 -9.75
CA VAL A 400 -17.16 -4.15 -8.79
C VAL A 400 -18.32 -5.06 -9.17
N GLY A 401 -18.73 -5.06 -10.46
CA GLY A 401 -19.77 -5.94 -10.96
C GLY A 401 -19.47 -7.42 -10.73
N ALA A 402 -18.26 -7.87 -11.05
CA ALA A 402 -17.84 -9.25 -10.85
C ALA A 402 -17.87 -9.67 -9.36
N VAL A 403 -17.42 -8.79 -8.45
CA VAL A 403 -17.47 -9.05 -7.00
C VAL A 403 -18.91 -9.13 -6.51
N ILE A 404 -19.81 -8.25 -6.97
CA ILE A 404 -21.23 -8.28 -6.59
C ILE A 404 -21.88 -9.56 -7.11
N LEU A 405 -21.66 -9.91 -8.37
CA LEU A 405 -22.21 -11.14 -8.98
C LEU A 405 -21.73 -12.39 -8.22
N LEU A 406 -20.44 -12.48 -7.93
CA LEU A 406 -19.90 -13.59 -7.14
C LEU A 406 -20.55 -13.65 -5.75
N GLY A 407 -20.66 -12.50 -5.07
CA GLY A 407 -21.28 -12.41 -3.75
C GLY A 407 -22.76 -12.86 -3.76
N VAL A 408 -23.54 -12.42 -4.74
CA VAL A 408 -24.95 -12.81 -4.89
C VAL A 408 -25.10 -14.30 -5.23
N ALA A 409 -24.18 -14.86 -6.05
CA ALA A 409 -24.21 -16.26 -6.45
C ALA A 409 -23.84 -17.22 -5.32
N LYS A 410 -22.92 -16.81 -4.42
CA LYS A 410 -22.37 -17.66 -3.36
C LYS A 410 -22.97 -17.41 -1.97
N ALA A 411 -23.64 -16.28 -1.76
CA ALA A 411 -24.33 -16.02 -0.49
C ALA A 411 -25.46 -17.01 -0.24
N ARG A 412 -25.66 -17.36 1.04
CA ARG A 412 -26.72 -18.27 1.48
C ARG A 412 -28.09 -17.70 1.09
N LYS A 413 -28.95 -18.54 0.48
CA LYS A 413 -30.35 -18.22 0.27
C LYS A 413 -31.00 -18.06 1.65
N GLY A 414 -31.49 -16.89 1.98
CA GLY A 414 -32.17 -16.58 3.24
C GLY A 414 -33.58 -17.06 3.25
#